data_7ad25d875e9ddae5754ef5163275ba28
#
_entry.id   7ad25d875e9ddae5754ef5163275ba28
#
_cell.length_a   1.000
_cell.length_b   1.000
_cell.length_c   1.000
_cell.angle_alpha   90.00
_cell.angle_beta   90.00
_cell.angle_gamma   90.00
#
_symmetry.space_group_name_H-M   'P 1'
#
loop_
_entity.id
_entity.type
_entity.pdbx_description
1 polymer ?
#
loop_
_entity_poly.entity_id
_entity_poly.type
_entity_poly.pdbx_seq_one_letter_code
_entity_poly.pdbx_strand_id
1 'polypeptide(L)'
;MILPRTPRARADNVREVEWDGKHIGEWIQNLDGAEAVINLTGKNINCPHTPENLDAIIASRVDSVVAIAAACEHVKTPPRVWVQASAVGFYGDTENNFATEISPVGNDALAKICGQWEDAFNHAAAPKTRKVALRIGFVLGRDGGALPVLSKLTKWFLGGAVGSGRQYISWIHLADLVQMFVSVVKRDKLIGTFNAVAPDAVRNTDFMRELRRALHRPWCPPAPEFAVRFGSWLMKSEASLALISQRCTPEKFLEVEFQFQFPQLRGALENLCREK
;
A
#
# COMPACT_ATOMS: atom_id res chain seq x y z
N MET A 1 14.77 -14.02 -1.45
CA MET A 1 14.36 -14.32 -2.83
C MET A 1 13.22 -13.40 -3.24
N ILE A 2 13.12 -13.04 -4.52
CA ILE A 2 12.03 -12.25 -5.09
C ILE A 2 11.43 -13.03 -6.27
N LEU A 3 10.11 -12.91 -6.49
CA LEU A 3 9.39 -13.54 -7.58
C LEU A 3 8.86 -12.47 -8.56
N PRO A 4 9.71 -11.90 -9.43
CA PRO A 4 9.28 -10.92 -10.44
C PRO A 4 8.73 -11.63 -11.68
N ARG A 5 7.97 -10.89 -12.51
CA ARG A 5 7.54 -11.37 -13.83
C ARG A 5 8.69 -11.51 -14.81
N THR A 6 9.72 -10.67 -14.64
CA THR A 6 10.91 -10.66 -15.49
C THR A 6 12.13 -10.56 -14.59
N PRO A 7 12.81 -11.69 -14.32
CA PRO A 7 14.02 -11.73 -13.52
C PRO A 7 15.14 -10.90 -14.14
N ARG A 8 15.96 -10.29 -13.28
CA ARG A 8 17.13 -9.50 -13.69
C ARG A 8 18.36 -10.01 -12.96
N ALA A 9 19.50 -9.87 -13.58
CA ALA A 9 20.78 -10.07 -12.91
C ALA A 9 20.94 -8.99 -11.80
N ARG A 10 21.25 -9.43 -10.57
CA ARG A 10 21.44 -8.55 -9.41
C ARG A 10 22.87 -8.67 -8.89
N ALA A 11 23.39 -7.55 -8.40
CA ALA A 11 24.71 -7.49 -7.75
C ALA A 11 24.65 -7.83 -6.24
N ASP A 12 23.43 -7.81 -5.66
CA ASP A 12 23.17 -8.22 -4.27
C ASP A 12 22.88 -9.73 -4.21
N ASN A 13 22.97 -10.32 -3.03
CA ASN A 13 22.74 -11.76 -2.82
C ASN A 13 21.24 -12.16 -2.91
N VAL A 14 20.40 -11.37 -3.57
CA VAL A 14 18.99 -11.65 -3.74
C VAL A 14 18.74 -12.42 -5.03
N ARG A 15 18.27 -13.67 -4.89
CA ARG A 15 17.88 -14.51 -6.02
C ARG A 15 16.51 -14.08 -6.55
N GLU A 16 16.38 -13.95 -7.88
CA GLU A 16 15.11 -13.75 -8.55
C GLU A 16 14.69 -15.04 -9.29
N VAL A 17 13.41 -15.41 -9.16
CA VAL A 17 12.80 -16.55 -9.85
C VAL A 17 11.53 -16.05 -10.52
N GLU A 18 11.32 -16.40 -11.77
CA GLU A 18 10.18 -15.93 -12.56
C GLU A 18 8.86 -16.44 -11.98
N TRP A 19 7.89 -15.55 -11.90
CA TRP A 19 6.49 -15.85 -11.57
C TRP A 19 5.56 -14.85 -12.26
N ASP A 20 4.56 -15.36 -12.95
CA ASP A 20 3.56 -14.55 -13.65
C ASP A 20 2.52 -13.90 -12.71
N GLY A 21 2.54 -14.27 -11.43
CA GLY A 21 1.60 -13.79 -10.41
C GLY A 21 0.28 -14.56 -10.38
N LYS A 22 0.15 -15.68 -11.12
CA LYS A 22 -1.10 -16.39 -11.31
C LYS A 22 -0.99 -17.91 -11.25
N HIS A 23 -0.01 -18.49 -11.91
CA HIS A 23 0.10 -19.93 -12.04
C HIS A 23 1.15 -20.52 -11.10
N ILE A 24 0.94 -21.77 -10.72
CA ILE A 24 1.94 -22.58 -10.05
C ILE A 24 3.04 -22.90 -11.08
N GLY A 25 4.31 -22.88 -10.64
CA GLY A 25 5.46 -23.15 -11.47
C GLY A 25 6.66 -23.56 -10.63
N GLU A 26 7.86 -23.55 -11.20
CA GLU A 26 9.08 -23.95 -10.49
C GLU A 26 9.38 -23.16 -9.23
N TRP A 27 8.85 -21.95 -9.11
CA TRP A 27 9.01 -21.08 -7.95
C TRP A 27 8.48 -21.70 -6.64
N ILE A 28 7.53 -22.65 -6.70
CA ILE A 28 6.96 -23.28 -5.50
C ILE A 28 8.01 -24.01 -4.67
N GLN A 29 9.04 -24.59 -5.31
CA GLN A 29 10.11 -25.28 -4.61
C GLN A 29 10.83 -24.38 -3.59
N ASN A 30 10.80 -23.06 -3.81
CA ASN A 30 11.39 -22.07 -2.93
C ASN A 30 10.50 -21.71 -1.73
N LEU A 31 9.25 -22.16 -1.70
CA LEU A 31 8.37 -22.02 -0.54
C LEU A 31 8.60 -23.14 0.49
N ASP A 32 9.13 -24.29 0.08
CA ASP A 32 9.37 -25.41 0.99
C ASP A 32 10.42 -25.03 2.03
N GLY A 33 10.01 -24.98 3.30
CA GLY A 33 10.86 -24.56 4.41
C GLY A 33 11.10 -23.03 4.49
N ALA A 34 10.43 -22.21 3.69
CA ALA A 34 10.55 -20.78 3.79
C ALA A 34 9.99 -20.25 5.12
N GLU A 35 10.66 -19.26 5.72
CA GLU A 35 10.15 -18.62 6.93
C GLU A 35 8.88 -17.82 6.66
N ALA A 36 8.84 -17.09 5.57
CA ALA A 36 7.71 -16.24 5.21
C ALA A 36 7.48 -16.17 3.70
N VAL A 37 6.23 -16.02 3.30
CA VAL A 37 5.84 -15.51 1.99
C VAL A 37 5.18 -14.15 2.15
N ILE A 38 5.66 -13.16 1.41
CA ILE A 38 5.12 -11.79 1.40
C ILE A 38 4.55 -11.54 0.01
N ASN A 39 3.23 -11.42 -0.09
CA ASN A 39 2.55 -11.16 -1.35
C ASN A 39 2.31 -9.65 -1.53
N LEU A 40 3.02 -9.06 -2.48
CA LEU A 40 2.87 -7.66 -2.90
C LEU A 40 2.30 -7.57 -4.32
N THR A 41 1.82 -8.67 -4.87
CA THR A 41 1.39 -8.76 -6.27
C THR A 41 0.11 -7.95 -6.49
N GLY A 42 0.06 -7.21 -7.59
CA GLY A 42 -1.12 -6.49 -8.02
C GLY A 42 -0.83 -5.56 -9.20
N LYS A 43 -1.80 -5.44 -10.11
CA LYS A 43 -1.78 -4.43 -11.17
C LYS A 43 -1.83 -3.03 -10.53
N ASN A 44 -1.11 -2.08 -11.12
CA ASN A 44 -1.13 -0.70 -10.66
C ASN A 44 -2.56 -0.14 -10.70
N ILE A 45 -3.02 0.39 -9.56
CA ILE A 45 -4.35 0.97 -9.40
C ILE A 45 -4.46 2.37 -10.01
N ASN A 46 -3.32 3.04 -10.23
CA ASN A 46 -3.30 4.37 -10.84
C ASN A 46 -3.44 4.28 -12.37
N CYS A 47 -4.61 3.86 -12.82
CA CYS A 47 -5.04 3.81 -14.22
C CYS A 47 -6.54 4.14 -14.26
N PRO A 48 -7.10 4.56 -15.41
CA PRO A 48 -8.54 4.81 -15.53
C PRO A 48 -9.36 3.62 -15.04
N HIS A 49 -10.32 3.84 -14.15
CA HIS A 49 -11.15 2.78 -13.57
C HIS A 49 -12.29 2.37 -14.51
N THR A 50 -11.93 1.93 -15.73
CA THR A 50 -12.90 1.27 -16.61
C THR A 50 -13.26 -0.12 -16.06
N PRO A 51 -14.41 -0.71 -16.41
CA PRO A 51 -14.78 -2.07 -15.99
C PRO A 51 -13.64 -3.07 -16.22
N GLU A 52 -13.03 -3.06 -17.41
CA GLU A 52 -11.95 -3.97 -17.79
C GLU A 52 -10.70 -3.79 -16.93
N ASN A 53 -10.36 -2.53 -16.59
CA ASN A 53 -9.23 -2.24 -15.71
C ASN A 53 -9.52 -2.66 -14.27
N LEU A 54 -10.75 -2.44 -13.78
CA LEU A 54 -11.16 -2.87 -12.45
C LEU A 54 -11.11 -4.39 -12.33
N ASP A 55 -11.64 -5.12 -13.31
CA ASP A 55 -11.57 -6.58 -13.34
C ASP A 55 -10.13 -7.08 -13.38
N ALA A 56 -9.27 -6.47 -14.20
CA ALA A 56 -7.85 -6.83 -14.26
C ALA A 56 -7.09 -6.49 -12.96
N ILE A 57 -7.47 -5.42 -12.26
CA ILE A 57 -6.91 -5.06 -10.95
C ILE A 57 -7.30 -6.10 -9.90
N ILE A 58 -8.57 -6.52 -9.87
CA ILE A 58 -9.08 -7.54 -8.96
C ILE A 58 -8.43 -8.88 -9.27
N ALA A 59 -8.50 -9.33 -10.52
CA ALA A 59 -7.94 -10.61 -10.96
C ALA A 59 -6.46 -10.74 -10.61
N SER A 60 -5.65 -9.72 -10.88
CA SER A 60 -4.21 -9.75 -10.56
C SER A 60 -3.90 -9.97 -9.08
N ARG A 61 -4.82 -9.63 -8.20
CA ARG A 61 -4.71 -9.79 -6.75
C ARG A 61 -5.25 -11.14 -6.29
N VAL A 62 -6.44 -11.49 -6.74
CA VAL A 62 -7.10 -12.76 -6.38
C VAL A 62 -6.32 -13.95 -6.93
N ASP A 63 -5.90 -13.91 -8.19
CA ASP A 63 -5.13 -14.98 -8.82
C ASP A 63 -3.83 -15.27 -8.06
N SER A 64 -3.13 -14.23 -7.60
CA SER A 64 -1.90 -14.40 -6.82
C SER A 64 -2.13 -15.04 -5.47
N VAL A 65 -3.25 -14.73 -4.82
CA VAL A 65 -3.66 -15.35 -3.55
C VAL A 65 -3.96 -16.82 -3.77
N VAL A 66 -4.73 -17.16 -4.80
CA VAL A 66 -5.09 -18.55 -5.14
C VAL A 66 -3.82 -19.37 -5.45
N ALA A 67 -2.90 -18.83 -6.22
CA ALA A 67 -1.64 -19.50 -6.56
C ALA A 67 -0.76 -19.76 -5.32
N ILE A 68 -0.65 -18.80 -4.41
CA ILE A 68 0.12 -18.98 -3.16
C ILE A 68 -0.56 -20.01 -2.24
N ALA A 69 -1.89 -19.98 -2.12
CA ALA A 69 -2.62 -20.98 -1.34
C ALA A 69 -2.34 -22.40 -1.86
N ALA A 70 -2.54 -22.60 -3.16
CA ALA A 70 -2.26 -23.88 -3.79
C ALA A 70 -0.78 -24.31 -3.64
N ALA A 71 0.16 -23.36 -3.72
CA ALA A 71 1.57 -23.66 -3.46
C ALA A 71 1.82 -24.09 -2.01
N CYS A 72 1.18 -23.46 -1.03
CA CYS A 72 1.28 -23.85 0.39
C CYS A 72 0.74 -25.27 0.65
N GLU A 73 -0.23 -25.74 -0.12
CA GLU A 73 -0.75 -27.11 -0.03
C GLU A 73 0.20 -28.13 -0.68
N HIS A 74 0.95 -27.74 -1.70
CA HIS A 74 1.84 -28.62 -2.45
C HIS A 74 3.19 -28.89 -1.76
N VAL A 75 3.69 -27.96 -0.97
CA VAL A 75 4.99 -28.10 -0.32
C VAL A 75 4.91 -28.91 0.97
N LYS A 76 6.00 -29.61 1.31
CA LYS A 76 6.05 -30.44 2.54
C LYS A 76 6.03 -29.59 3.79
N THR A 77 6.80 -28.50 3.78
CA THR A 77 6.96 -27.57 4.90
C THR A 77 6.54 -26.17 4.42
N PRO A 78 5.25 -25.83 4.52
CA PRO A 78 4.77 -24.50 4.08
C PRO A 78 5.37 -23.38 4.92
N PRO A 79 5.41 -22.13 4.40
CA PRO A 79 5.92 -20.98 5.12
C PRO A 79 5.24 -20.83 6.49
N ARG A 80 6.00 -20.43 7.51
CA ARG A 80 5.45 -20.17 8.86
C ARG A 80 4.41 -19.06 8.84
N VAL A 81 4.63 -18.03 8.00
CA VAL A 81 3.72 -16.89 7.88
C VAL A 81 3.53 -16.48 6.43
N TRP A 82 2.29 -16.15 6.10
CA TRP A 82 1.91 -15.48 4.86
C TRP A 82 1.46 -14.06 5.20
N VAL A 83 2.25 -13.07 4.74
CA VAL A 83 1.91 -11.66 4.86
C VAL A 83 1.34 -11.18 3.54
N GLN A 84 0.08 -10.79 3.58
CA GLN A 84 -0.66 -10.30 2.43
C GLN A 84 -0.72 -8.79 2.45
N ALA A 85 -0.25 -8.12 1.39
CA ALA A 85 -0.56 -6.71 1.20
C ALA A 85 -2.07 -6.54 0.93
N SER A 86 -2.64 -5.52 1.54
CA SER A 86 -3.95 -4.96 1.25
C SER A 86 -3.81 -3.44 1.24
N ALA A 87 -4.88 -2.67 1.26
CA ALA A 87 -4.82 -1.22 1.29
C ALA A 87 -5.93 -0.63 2.15
N VAL A 88 -5.69 0.57 2.72
CA VAL A 88 -6.72 1.34 3.44
C VAL A 88 -7.91 1.73 2.56
N GLY A 89 -7.78 1.57 1.24
CA GLY A 89 -8.91 1.60 0.31
C GLY A 89 -10.04 0.64 0.64
N PHE A 90 -9.80 -0.38 1.47
CA PHE A 90 -10.82 -1.25 2.05
C PHE A 90 -11.96 -0.49 2.72
N TYR A 91 -11.65 0.63 3.37
CA TYR A 91 -12.64 1.43 4.09
C TYR A 91 -13.45 2.38 3.18
N GLY A 92 -13.00 2.57 1.92
CA GLY A 92 -13.59 3.55 1.02
C GLY A 92 -13.37 4.99 1.50
N ASP A 93 -14.33 5.88 1.19
CA ASP A 93 -14.32 7.25 1.71
C ASP A 93 -14.80 7.28 3.16
N THR A 94 -13.89 7.58 4.07
CA THR A 94 -14.20 7.69 5.50
C THR A 94 -14.70 9.08 5.91
N GLU A 95 -14.69 10.04 4.98
CA GLU A 95 -14.98 11.46 5.25
C GLU A 95 -14.15 11.99 6.43
N ASN A 96 -14.79 12.26 7.57
CA ASN A 96 -14.14 12.70 8.81
C ASN A 96 -14.04 11.59 9.88
N ASN A 97 -14.61 10.41 9.62
CA ASN A 97 -14.64 9.32 10.59
C ASN A 97 -13.30 8.59 10.64
N PHE A 98 -12.94 8.11 11.82
CA PHE A 98 -11.80 7.21 11.96
C PHE A 98 -12.18 5.79 11.55
N ALA A 99 -11.29 5.15 10.80
CA ALA A 99 -11.36 3.73 10.49
C ALA A 99 -10.25 2.97 11.23
N THR A 100 -10.63 1.93 11.93
CA THR A 100 -9.73 0.98 12.60
C THR A 100 -9.82 -0.38 11.92
N GLU A 101 -9.02 -1.35 12.36
CA GLU A 101 -9.00 -2.68 11.77
C GLU A 101 -10.35 -3.43 11.85
N ILE A 102 -11.21 -3.04 12.77
CA ILE A 102 -12.56 -3.62 12.94
C ILE A 102 -13.64 -2.89 12.13
N SER A 103 -13.31 -1.74 11.53
CA SER A 103 -14.28 -0.99 10.73
C SER A 103 -14.71 -1.78 9.50
N PRO A 104 -15.99 -1.67 9.09
CA PRO A 104 -16.53 -2.40 7.96
C PRO A 104 -15.89 -1.96 6.63
N VAL A 105 -16.05 -2.81 5.61
CA VAL A 105 -15.69 -2.46 4.24
C VAL A 105 -16.57 -1.32 3.72
N GLY A 106 -15.96 -0.40 2.98
CA GLY A 106 -16.68 0.68 2.29
C GLY A 106 -17.47 0.20 1.09
N ASN A 107 -18.07 1.13 0.36
CA ASN A 107 -18.99 0.83 -0.75
C ASN A 107 -18.53 1.35 -2.12
N ASP A 108 -17.35 1.97 -2.20
CA ASP A 108 -16.79 2.49 -3.44
C ASP A 108 -15.96 1.44 -4.23
N ALA A 109 -15.42 1.85 -5.37
CA ALA A 109 -14.63 0.97 -6.23
C ALA A 109 -13.36 0.44 -5.55
N LEU A 110 -12.70 1.27 -4.71
CA LEU A 110 -11.50 0.86 -3.97
C LEU A 110 -11.84 -0.18 -2.90
N ALA A 111 -12.91 0.05 -2.17
CA ALA A 111 -13.41 -0.87 -1.16
C ALA A 111 -13.80 -2.22 -1.77
N LYS A 112 -14.45 -2.21 -2.95
CA LYS A 112 -14.77 -3.43 -3.70
C LYS A 112 -13.53 -4.23 -4.09
N ILE A 113 -12.49 -3.55 -4.60
CA ILE A 113 -11.21 -4.20 -4.95
C ILE A 113 -10.57 -4.83 -3.70
N CYS A 114 -10.43 -4.05 -2.64
CA CYS A 114 -9.78 -4.51 -1.41
C CYS A 114 -10.59 -5.60 -0.70
N GLY A 115 -11.92 -5.49 -0.69
CA GLY A 115 -12.83 -6.49 -0.12
C GLY A 115 -12.68 -7.84 -0.79
N GLN A 116 -12.75 -7.90 -2.13
CA GLN A 116 -12.57 -9.15 -2.87
C GLN A 116 -11.16 -9.75 -2.69
N TRP A 117 -10.15 -8.90 -2.60
CA TRP A 117 -8.77 -9.33 -2.34
C TRP A 117 -8.62 -9.96 -0.95
N GLU A 118 -9.11 -9.28 0.10
CA GLU A 118 -9.07 -9.81 1.47
C GLU A 118 -9.97 -11.03 1.64
N ASP A 119 -11.11 -11.07 0.95
CA ASP A 119 -12.01 -12.23 0.95
C ASP A 119 -11.29 -13.47 0.38
N ALA A 120 -10.65 -13.35 -0.77
CA ALA A 120 -9.86 -14.42 -1.34
C ALA A 120 -8.76 -14.89 -0.39
N PHE A 121 -8.05 -13.94 0.26
CA PHE A 121 -7.01 -14.25 1.23
C PHE A 121 -7.55 -14.94 2.48
N ASN A 122 -8.66 -14.48 3.03
CA ASN A 122 -9.25 -15.04 4.23
C ASN A 122 -9.75 -16.47 4.03
N HIS A 123 -10.30 -16.77 2.83
CA HIS A 123 -10.77 -18.12 2.48
C HIS A 123 -9.67 -19.03 1.91
N ALA A 124 -8.48 -18.50 1.63
CA ALA A 124 -7.36 -19.28 1.12
C ALA A 124 -6.96 -20.40 2.08
N ALA A 125 -6.91 -21.62 1.58
CA ALA A 125 -6.51 -22.81 2.35
C ALA A 125 -4.99 -22.79 2.58
N ALA A 126 -4.58 -22.51 3.81
CA ALA A 126 -3.19 -22.59 4.26
C ALA A 126 -3.16 -22.91 5.77
N PRO A 127 -3.66 -24.10 6.20
CA PRO A 127 -3.93 -24.39 7.61
C PRO A 127 -2.68 -24.43 8.49
N LYS A 128 -1.51 -24.65 7.90
CA LYS A 128 -0.22 -24.70 8.62
C LYS A 128 0.54 -23.37 8.55
N THR A 129 -0.03 -22.34 7.92
CA THR A 129 0.61 -21.03 7.70
C THR A 129 -0.18 -19.94 8.42
N ARG A 130 0.47 -19.18 9.29
CA ARG A 130 -0.13 -18.02 9.94
C ARG A 130 -0.40 -16.93 8.91
N LYS A 131 -1.62 -16.41 8.86
CA LYS A 131 -2.03 -15.40 7.88
C LYS A 131 -2.12 -14.02 8.52
N VAL A 132 -1.52 -13.02 7.87
CA VAL A 132 -1.58 -11.62 8.28
C VAL A 132 -1.81 -10.73 7.06
N ALA A 133 -2.81 -9.85 7.11
CA ALA A 133 -3.06 -8.84 6.09
C ALA A 133 -2.59 -7.46 6.59
N LEU A 134 -1.92 -6.70 5.74
CA LEU A 134 -1.53 -5.32 6.02
C LEU A 134 -2.31 -4.38 5.09
N ARG A 135 -3.25 -3.60 5.64
CA ARG A 135 -3.94 -2.51 4.94
C ARG A 135 -3.02 -1.31 4.89
N ILE A 136 -2.33 -1.18 3.77
CA ILE A 136 -1.26 -0.19 3.58
C ILE A 136 -1.86 1.14 3.18
N GLY A 137 -1.44 2.22 3.85
CA GLY A 137 -1.78 3.59 3.50
C GLY A 137 -0.94 4.16 2.36
N PHE A 138 -0.94 5.48 2.24
CA PHE A 138 -0.16 6.21 1.25
C PHE A 138 1.33 6.15 1.60
N VAL A 139 2.09 5.30 0.90
CA VAL A 139 3.50 5.07 1.19
C VAL A 139 4.35 6.23 0.70
N LEU A 140 5.13 6.80 1.61
CA LEU A 140 6.11 7.84 1.32
C LEU A 140 7.49 7.20 1.12
N GLY A 141 7.98 7.24 -0.12
CA GLY A 141 9.29 6.74 -0.51
C GLY A 141 10.01 7.73 -1.42
N ARG A 142 11.35 7.74 -1.37
CA ARG A 142 12.18 8.66 -2.17
C ARG A 142 12.19 8.27 -3.65
N ASP A 143 12.34 6.98 -3.95
CA ASP A 143 12.65 6.48 -5.28
C ASP A 143 11.44 5.85 -5.99
N GLY A 144 10.24 5.97 -5.41
CA GLY A 144 9.02 5.38 -5.98
C GLY A 144 7.73 5.88 -5.36
N GLY A 145 6.61 5.42 -5.90
CA GLY A 145 5.28 5.83 -5.47
C GLY A 145 4.91 7.25 -5.93
N ALA A 146 3.99 7.88 -5.22
CA ALA A 146 3.47 9.18 -5.60
C ALA A 146 4.31 10.38 -5.10
N LEU A 147 5.14 10.20 -4.06
CA LEU A 147 5.90 11.31 -3.48
C LEU A 147 6.86 11.98 -4.49
N PRO A 148 7.62 11.26 -5.35
CA PRO A 148 8.45 11.89 -6.38
C PRO A 148 7.65 12.76 -7.36
N VAL A 149 6.45 12.31 -7.74
CA VAL A 149 5.55 13.06 -8.64
C VAL A 149 5.06 14.34 -7.96
N LEU A 150 4.57 14.22 -6.71
CA LEU A 150 4.12 15.36 -5.92
C LEU A 150 5.26 16.35 -5.66
N SER A 151 6.47 15.85 -5.37
CA SER A 151 7.67 16.66 -5.18
C SER A 151 8.04 17.44 -6.44
N LYS A 152 7.98 16.77 -7.62
CA LYS A 152 8.22 17.42 -8.90
C LYS A 152 7.19 18.52 -9.16
N LEU A 153 5.90 18.24 -9.00
CA LEU A 153 4.84 19.25 -9.14
C LEU A 153 5.07 20.42 -8.17
N THR A 154 5.39 20.15 -6.92
CA THR A 154 5.66 21.16 -5.89
C THR A 154 6.87 22.03 -6.26
N LYS A 155 7.95 21.44 -6.80
CA LYS A 155 9.13 22.20 -7.30
C LYS A 155 8.76 23.14 -8.46
N TRP A 156 7.72 22.78 -9.23
CA TRP A 156 7.17 23.61 -10.34
C TRP A 156 6.04 24.55 -9.89
N PHE A 157 5.92 24.84 -8.59
CA PHE A 157 4.89 25.70 -8.01
C PHE A 157 3.44 25.22 -8.22
N LEU A 158 3.26 23.92 -8.46
CA LEU A 158 1.95 23.25 -8.55
C LEU A 158 1.63 22.43 -7.29
N GLY A 159 2.25 22.76 -6.17
CA GLY A 159 2.11 22.06 -4.89
C GLY A 159 0.98 22.59 -4.02
N GLY A 160 -0.12 23.06 -4.59
CA GLY A 160 -1.32 23.46 -3.85
C GLY A 160 -2.11 22.27 -3.31
N ALA A 161 -3.06 22.54 -2.40
CA ALA A 161 -4.01 21.52 -1.97
C ALA A 161 -4.87 21.03 -3.14
N VAL A 162 -5.27 19.77 -3.12
CA VAL A 162 -6.05 19.13 -4.18
C VAL A 162 -7.55 19.25 -3.83
N GLY A 163 -8.34 19.82 -4.75
CA GLY A 163 -9.77 20.04 -4.53
C GLY A 163 -10.03 20.91 -3.31
N SER A 164 -10.88 20.46 -2.39
CA SER A 164 -11.15 21.17 -1.13
C SER A 164 -9.97 21.13 -0.14
N GLY A 165 -9.04 20.20 -0.31
CA GLY A 165 -7.95 19.94 0.61
C GLY A 165 -8.37 19.37 1.98
N ARG A 166 -9.66 19.09 2.17
CA ARG A 166 -10.23 18.61 3.45
C ARG A 166 -10.11 17.09 3.63
N GLN A 167 -9.93 16.35 2.53
CA GLN A 167 -9.77 14.89 2.56
C GLN A 167 -8.54 14.49 3.37
N TYR A 168 -8.68 13.43 4.15
CA TYR A 168 -7.59 12.86 4.93
C TYR A 168 -6.73 11.92 4.11
N ILE A 169 -5.45 11.92 4.43
CA ILE A 169 -4.44 11.01 3.87
C ILE A 169 -3.86 10.20 5.04
N SER A 170 -4.13 8.90 5.05
CA SER A 170 -3.45 7.94 5.91
C SER A 170 -2.15 7.54 5.23
N TRP A 171 -1.05 8.08 5.70
CA TRP A 171 0.28 7.91 5.13
C TRP A 171 1.16 6.99 5.98
N ILE A 172 2.26 6.51 5.42
CA ILE A 172 3.31 5.76 6.12
C ILE A 172 4.66 6.03 5.48
N HIS A 173 5.72 6.19 6.27
CA HIS A 173 7.08 6.22 5.76
C HIS A 173 7.52 4.80 5.35
N LEU A 174 8.22 4.68 4.22
CA LEU A 174 8.66 3.37 3.70
C LEU A 174 9.47 2.57 4.73
N ALA A 175 10.33 3.23 5.52
CA ALA A 175 11.12 2.54 6.55
C ALA A 175 10.21 1.92 7.64
N ASP A 176 9.18 2.64 8.09
CA ASP A 176 8.22 2.10 9.07
C ASP A 176 7.40 0.97 8.49
N LEU A 177 6.96 1.10 7.23
CA LEU A 177 6.26 0.01 6.54
C LEU A 177 7.13 -1.26 6.48
N VAL A 178 8.39 -1.15 6.11
CA VAL A 178 9.32 -2.29 6.10
C VAL A 178 9.46 -2.89 7.49
N GLN A 179 9.58 -2.08 8.55
CA GLN A 179 9.65 -2.56 9.92
C GLN A 179 8.34 -3.23 10.37
N MET A 180 7.18 -2.79 9.89
CA MET A 180 5.90 -3.48 10.13
C MET A 180 5.91 -4.87 9.50
N PHE A 181 6.35 -5.02 8.24
CA PHE A 181 6.51 -6.34 7.61
C PHE A 181 7.46 -7.24 8.42
N VAL A 182 8.63 -6.72 8.81
CA VAL A 182 9.61 -7.47 9.62
C VAL A 182 9.01 -7.86 10.97
N SER A 183 8.28 -6.96 11.63
CA SER A 183 7.62 -7.20 12.92
C SER A 183 6.60 -8.33 12.81
N VAL A 184 5.77 -8.30 11.77
CA VAL A 184 4.77 -9.33 11.50
C VAL A 184 5.41 -10.68 11.20
N VAL A 185 6.51 -10.72 10.47
CA VAL A 185 7.24 -11.98 10.21
C VAL A 185 7.81 -12.56 11.52
N LYS A 186 8.42 -11.72 12.36
CA LYS A 186 9.15 -12.16 13.56
C LYS A 186 8.27 -12.45 14.77
N ARG A 187 7.10 -11.84 14.88
CA ARG A 187 6.22 -11.95 16.06
C ARG A 187 5.04 -12.88 15.78
N ASP A 188 5.08 -14.10 16.26
CA ASP A 188 4.05 -15.13 16.02
C ASP A 188 2.66 -14.76 16.55
N LYS A 189 2.59 -13.89 17.55
CA LYS A 189 1.32 -13.40 18.13
C LYS A 189 0.54 -12.45 17.23
N LEU A 190 1.19 -11.86 16.19
CA LEU A 190 0.50 -10.96 15.27
C LEU A 190 -0.26 -11.78 14.23
N ILE A 191 -1.61 -11.75 14.33
CA ILE A 191 -2.53 -12.54 13.50
C ILE A 191 -3.67 -11.64 13.01
N GLY A 192 -4.16 -11.92 11.81
CA GLY A 192 -5.30 -11.21 11.21
C GLY A 192 -4.90 -9.93 10.50
N THR A 193 -5.76 -8.92 10.50
CA THR A 193 -5.58 -7.68 9.71
C THR A 193 -5.05 -6.55 10.57
N PHE A 194 -4.13 -5.77 10.01
CA PHE A 194 -3.50 -4.59 10.63
C PHE A 194 -3.51 -3.41 9.66
N ASN A 195 -3.73 -2.21 10.15
CA ASN A 195 -3.55 -0.97 9.40
C ASN A 195 -2.07 -0.57 9.39
N ALA A 196 -1.44 -0.60 8.23
CA ALA A 196 -0.07 -0.18 8.04
C ALA A 196 -0.01 1.31 7.62
N VAL A 197 -0.25 2.17 8.60
CA VAL A 197 -0.28 3.64 8.47
C VAL A 197 0.48 4.28 9.63
N ALA A 198 0.91 5.53 9.48
CA ALA A 198 1.41 6.33 10.58
C ALA A 198 0.28 6.65 11.60
N PRO A 199 0.63 6.98 12.86
CA PRO A 199 -0.39 7.22 13.90
C PRO A 199 -1.40 8.29 13.55
N ASP A 200 -0.98 9.35 12.86
CA ASP A 200 -1.80 10.51 12.53
C ASP A 200 -2.05 10.64 11.04
N ALA A 201 -3.30 10.42 10.62
CA ALA A 201 -3.77 10.81 9.30
C ALA A 201 -3.88 12.35 9.23
N VAL A 202 -3.44 12.94 8.12
CA VAL A 202 -3.41 14.40 7.95
C VAL A 202 -4.35 14.85 6.82
N ARG A 203 -4.85 16.08 6.88
CA ARG A 203 -5.60 16.66 5.75
C ARG A 203 -4.67 16.91 4.56
N ASN A 204 -5.18 16.80 3.35
CA ASN A 204 -4.42 17.08 2.14
C ASN A 204 -3.81 18.48 2.16
N THR A 205 -4.55 19.49 2.66
CA THR A 205 -4.02 20.87 2.85
C THR A 205 -2.76 20.88 3.71
N ASP A 206 -2.74 20.13 4.80
CA ASP A 206 -1.60 20.05 5.72
C ASP A 206 -0.46 19.24 5.10
N PHE A 207 -0.78 18.14 4.44
CA PHE A 207 0.21 17.35 3.69
C PHE A 207 0.95 18.20 2.66
N MET A 208 0.22 18.93 1.83
CA MET A 208 0.83 19.78 0.80
C MET A 208 1.59 20.97 1.39
N ARG A 209 1.14 21.50 2.54
CA ARG A 209 1.88 22.52 3.28
C ARG A 209 3.23 22.01 3.77
N GLU A 210 3.25 20.85 4.43
CA GLU A 210 4.50 20.26 4.95
C GLU A 210 5.43 19.82 3.80
N LEU A 211 4.89 19.32 2.69
CA LEU A 211 5.68 19.00 1.49
C LEU A 211 6.36 20.25 0.89
N ARG A 212 5.62 21.36 0.78
CA ARG A 212 6.23 22.63 0.32
C ARG A 212 7.34 23.10 1.28
N ARG A 213 7.12 23.00 2.60
CA ARG A 213 8.13 23.33 3.60
C ARG A 213 9.39 22.48 3.44
N ALA A 214 9.24 21.17 3.33
CA ALA A 214 10.36 20.25 3.16
C ALA A 214 11.15 20.49 1.85
N LEU A 215 10.49 21.03 0.83
CA LEU A 215 11.10 21.37 -0.46
C LEU A 215 11.50 22.85 -0.58
N HIS A 216 11.39 23.64 0.48
CA HIS A 216 11.67 25.08 0.51
C HIS A 216 10.92 25.86 -0.59
N ARG A 217 9.62 25.53 -0.79
CA ARG A 217 8.76 26.18 -1.78
C ARG A 217 7.73 27.08 -1.09
N PRO A 218 7.40 28.25 -1.70
CA PRO A 218 6.42 29.16 -1.14
C PRO A 218 5.00 28.57 -1.20
N TRP A 219 4.04 29.33 -0.70
CA TRP A 219 2.63 29.01 -0.83
C TRP A 219 2.23 28.91 -2.32
N CYS A 220 1.36 27.95 -2.62
CA CYS A 220 0.78 27.75 -3.95
C CYS A 220 -0.75 27.71 -3.83
N PRO A 221 -1.49 28.24 -4.81
CA PRO A 221 -2.94 28.18 -4.82
C PRO A 221 -3.41 26.70 -4.90
N PRO A 222 -4.60 26.39 -4.35
CA PRO A 222 -5.19 25.06 -4.48
C PRO A 222 -5.44 24.72 -5.95
N ALA A 223 -5.26 23.46 -6.30
CA ALA A 223 -5.66 22.90 -7.58
C ALA A 223 -7.15 22.56 -7.54
N PRO A 224 -8.03 23.26 -8.26
CA PRO A 224 -9.46 22.99 -8.23
C PRO A 224 -9.74 21.59 -8.80
N GLU A 225 -10.83 20.96 -8.35
CA GLU A 225 -11.16 19.57 -8.70
C GLU A 225 -11.20 19.32 -10.22
N PHE A 226 -11.74 20.27 -10.99
CA PHE A 226 -11.79 20.12 -12.45
C PHE A 226 -10.39 20.06 -13.09
N ALA A 227 -9.42 20.81 -12.54
CA ALA A 227 -8.04 20.77 -13.04
C ALA A 227 -7.35 19.45 -12.66
N VAL A 228 -7.64 18.91 -11.47
CA VAL A 228 -7.15 17.59 -11.05
C VAL A 228 -7.72 16.50 -11.95
N ARG A 229 -9.03 16.53 -12.23
CA ARG A 229 -9.69 15.56 -13.14
C ARG A 229 -9.13 15.66 -14.56
N PHE A 230 -8.95 16.87 -15.08
CA PHE A 230 -8.36 17.10 -16.40
C PHE A 230 -6.90 16.60 -16.47
N GLY A 231 -6.08 16.94 -15.46
CA GLY A 231 -4.69 16.46 -15.37
C GLY A 231 -4.60 14.93 -15.27
N SER A 232 -5.46 14.33 -14.47
CA SER A 232 -5.53 12.86 -14.36
C SER A 232 -5.93 12.19 -15.68
N TRP A 233 -6.90 12.75 -16.39
CA TRP A 233 -7.30 12.28 -17.72
C TRP A 233 -6.13 12.33 -18.71
N LEU A 234 -5.40 13.45 -18.75
CA LEU A 234 -4.22 13.61 -19.61
C LEU A 234 -3.10 12.62 -19.26
N MET A 235 -2.90 12.35 -17.98
CA MET A 235 -1.89 11.42 -17.48
C MET A 235 -2.35 9.95 -17.48
N LYS A 236 -3.57 9.66 -17.94
CA LYS A 236 -4.20 8.32 -17.91
C LYS A 236 -4.16 7.72 -16.49
N SER A 237 -4.39 8.56 -15.48
CA SER A 237 -4.42 8.20 -14.05
C SER A 237 -5.83 8.36 -13.49
N GLU A 238 -6.05 7.90 -12.25
CA GLU A 238 -7.35 7.94 -11.59
C GLU A 238 -7.44 9.12 -10.62
N ALA A 239 -8.31 10.08 -10.90
CA ALA A 239 -8.46 11.29 -10.10
C ALA A 239 -9.05 11.02 -8.70
N SER A 240 -9.90 9.99 -8.56
CA SER A 240 -10.53 9.65 -7.29
C SER A 240 -9.51 9.32 -6.20
N LEU A 241 -8.35 8.75 -6.57
CA LEU A 241 -7.26 8.44 -5.63
C LEU A 241 -6.71 9.67 -4.89
N ALA A 242 -6.79 10.86 -5.51
CA ALA A 242 -6.33 12.11 -4.90
C ALA A 242 -7.45 12.86 -4.13
N LEU A 243 -8.71 12.51 -4.37
CA LEU A 243 -9.88 13.21 -3.83
C LEU A 243 -10.56 12.47 -2.68
N ILE A 244 -10.35 11.15 -2.56
CA ILE A 244 -10.95 10.33 -1.51
C ILE A 244 -10.33 10.63 -0.15
N SER A 245 -11.14 10.60 0.90
CA SER A 245 -10.73 10.79 2.30
C SER A 245 -10.53 9.43 2.96
N GLN A 246 -9.33 9.21 3.50
CA GLN A 246 -9.01 7.99 4.24
C GLN A 246 -8.34 8.37 5.56
N ARG A 247 -9.10 8.25 6.67
CA ARG A 247 -8.67 8.58 8.02
C ARG A 247 -8.57 7.31 8.87
N CYS A 248 -7.44 6.62 8.76
CA CYS A 248 -7.21 5.33 9.42
C CYS A 248 -6.23 5.47 10.58
N THR A 249 -6.42 4.62 11.59
CA THR A 249 -5.53 4.50 12.76
C THR A 249 -4.92 3.11 12.78
N PRO A 250 -3.61 2.94 13.09
CA PRO A 250 -2.94 1.65 13.23
C PRO A 250 -3.16 1.10 14.65
N GLU A 251 -4.42 0.88 15.07
CA GLU A 251 -4.79 0.58 16.46
C GLU A 251 -4.04 -0.63 17.00
N LYS A 252 -4.04 -1.73 16.26
CA LYS A 252 -3.34 -2.95 16.66
C LYS A 252 -1.82 -2.80 16.73
N PHE A 253 -1.19 -1.98 15.88
CA PHE A 253 0.25 -1.71 16.01
C PHE A 253 0.56 -0.84 17.23
N LEU A 254 -0.34 0.08 17.59
CA LEU A 254 -0.22 0.87 18.82
C LEU A 254 -0.38 -0.01 20.08
N GLU A 255 -1.35 -0.93 20.09
CA GLU A 255 -1.56 -1.89 21.18
C GLU A 255 -0.35 -2.80 21.44
N VAL A 256 0.38 -3.17 20.39
CA VAL A 256 1.61 -3.98 20.52
C VAL A 256 2.87 -3.14 20.66
N GLU A 257 2.72 -1.85 20.95
CA GLU A 257 3.80 -0.88 21.20
C GLU A 257 4.82 -0.82 20.06
N PHE A 258 4.33 -0.84 18.81
CA PHE A 258 5.21 -0.70 17.64
C PHE A 258 5.90 0.67 17.66
N GLN A 259 7.23 0.68 17.54
CA GLN A 259 8.02 1.90 17.55
C GLN A 259 8.14 2.47 16.14
N PHE A 260 7.40 3.55 15.88
CA PHE A 260 7.52 4.29 14.63
C PHE A 260 8.80 5.12 14.60
N GLN A 261 9.59 5.02 13.55
CA GLN A 261 10.74 5.89 13.31
C GLN A 261 10.30 7.28 12.85
N PHE A 262 9.20 7.35 12.10
CA PHE A 262 8.63 8.58 11.58
C PHE A 262 7.14 8.71 11.95
N PRO A 263 6.81 8.98 13.23
CA PRO A 263 5.42 9.09 13.66
C PRO A 263 4.74 10.38 13.16
N GLN A 264 5.52 11.40 12.78
CA GLN A 264 5.03 12.70 12.35
C GLN A 264 5.40 12.98 10.89
N LEU A 265 4.43 13.49 10.11
CA LEU A 265 4.59 13.77 8.69
C LEU A 265 5.76 14.69 8.37
N ARG A 266 5.96 15.74 9.18
CA ARG A 266 7.04 16.71 8.98
C ARG A 266 8.41 16.02 8.97
N GLY A 267 8.73 15.23 9.98
CA GLY A 267 10.00 14.50 10.05
C GLY A 267 10.18 13.50 8.91
N ALA A 268 9.08 12.83 8.51
CA ALA A 268 9.08 11.91 7.36
C ALA A 268 9.43 12.63 6.05
N LEU A 269 8.79 13.77 5.77
CA LEU A 269 9.05 14.55 4.55
C LEU A 269 10.42 15.21 4.56
N GLU A 270 10.88 15.74 5.70
CA GLU A 270 12.24 16.30 5.84
C GLU A 270 13.31 15.23 5.56
N ASN A 271 13.10 13.99 6.03
CA ASN A 271 14.00 12.88 5.74
C ASN A 271 14.03 12.54 4.24
N LEU A 272 12.85 12.44 3.59
CA LEU A 272 12.72 11.99 2.21
C LEU A 272 13.07 13.06 1.17
N CYS A 273 12.89 14.35 1.49
CA CYS A 273 13.13 15.46 0.58
C CYS A 273 14.54 16.07 0.70
N ARG A 274 15.36 15.67 1.69
CA ARG A 274 16.76 16.10 1.77
C ARG A 274 17.49 15.69 0.50
N GLU A 275 18.08 16.67 -0.18
CA GLU A 275 19.05 16.42 -1.26
C GLU A 275 20.28 15.75 -0.66
N LYS A 276 20.79 14.71 -1.34
CA LYS A 276 22.05 14.06 -0.94
C LYS A 276 23.21 14.92 -1.35
#